data_a8cd34c8243b4ff28aa428d5a44285ea
#
_entry.id   a8cd34c8243b4ff28aa428d5a44285ea
#
_cell.length_a   1.000
_cell.length_b   1.000
_cell.length_c   1.000
_cell.angle_alpha   90.00
_cell.angle_beta   90.00
_cell.angle_gamma   90.00
#
_symmetry.space_group_name_H-M   'P 1'
#
loop_
_entity.id
_entity.type
_entity.pdbx_description
1 polymer ?
#
loop_
_entity_poly.entity_id
_entity_poly.type
_entity_poly.pdbx_seq_one_letter_code
_entity_poly.pdbx_strand_id
1 'polypeptide(L)'
;MRPFVLLILLGLALGQSAPLEAVLVLREDVLEEGRLVAYTGTQRYPVASEAELLRLLDRLARPPRPPRFIYQDGRWRGVEKKGLAFDREEALKAFREARAQGKKRFLLPVRYTPPSPSLKDLYALGVREHLATAETGFWGSSPERVHNIRLAASRLDGLLVPPGPFSFNRALGPIALETGFKEAYVIVGDRTETGVGGGVCQVSTTLFRAFFFAGLPILERHAHSYQVAYYKPPGLDAAV
;
A
#
# COMPACT_ATOMS: atom_id res chain seq x y z
N MET A 1 -32.15 64.05 -42.83
CA MET A 1 -31.89 63.53 -41.43
C MET A 1 -32.51 62.16 -41.33
N ARG A 2 -31.64 61.10 -41.28
CA ARG A 2 -32.10 59.73 -41.10
C ARG A 2 -31.95 59.35 -39.61
N PRO A 3 -32.91 58.72 -38.94
CA PRO A 3 -32.74 58.30 -37.56
C PRO A 3 -31.87 57.05 -37.47
N PHE A 4 -30.88 57.10 -36.60
CA PHE A 4 -30.04 55.98 -36.20
C PHE A 4 -30.85 55.11 -35.24
N VAL A 5 -31.15 53.86 -35.67
CA VAL A 5 -31.75 52.85 -34.79
C VAL A 5 -30.61 52.18 -34.07
N LEU A 6 -30.48 52.44 -32.78
CA LEU A 6 -29.52 51.74 -31.90
C LEU A 6 -30.08 50.37 -31.53
N LEU A 7 -29.57 49.30 -32.14
CA LEU A 7 -29.91 47.93 -31.82
C LEU A 7 -29.12 47.52 -30.58
N ILE A 8 -29.79 47.55 -29.41
CA ILE A 8 -29.21 46.99 -28.18
C ILE A 8 -29.34 45.47 -28.24
N LEU A 9 -28.24 44.80 -28.62
CA LEU A 9 -28.11 43.36 -28.44
C LEU A 9 -27.94 43.06 -26.94
N LEU A 10 -29.04 42.72 -26.27
CA LEU A 10 -28.98 42.06 -24.97
C LEU A 10 -28.41 40.63 -25.17
N GLY A 11 -27.12 40.50 -24.99
CA GLY A 11 -26.50 39.20 -24.83
C GLY A 11 -27.05 38.51 -23.58
N LEU A 12 -27.92 37.56 -23.79
CA LEU A 12 -28.28 36.60 -22.75
C LEU A 12 -26.99 35.86 -22.33
N ALA A 13 -26.33 36.36 -21.31
CA ALA A 13 -25.36 35.54 -20.59
C ALA A 13 -26.13 34.36 -20.04
N LEU A 14 -25.98 33.21 -20.71
CA LEU A 14 -26.38 31.91 -20.14
C LEU A 14 -25.67 31.78 -18.81
N GLY A 15 -26.36 32.15 -17.73
CA GLY A 15 -25.85 32.11 -16.39
C GLY A 15 -25.47 30.68 -16.05
N GLN A 16 -24.18 30.40 -16.08
CA GLN A 16 -23.67 29.17 -15.51
C GLN A 16 -24.04 29.18 -14.02
N SER A 17 -24.95 28.31 -13.64
CA SER A 17 -25.34 28.18 -12.24
C SER A 17 -24.10 27.86 -11.41
N ALA A 18 -23.98 28.50 -10.25
CA ALA A 18 -22.85 28.30 -9.34
C ALA A 18 -22.61 26.79 -9.09
N PRO A 19 -21.34 26.36 -9.02
CA PRO A 19 -21.02 24.97 -8.76
C PRO A 19 -21.54 24.51 -7.41
N LEU A 20 -22.05 23.30 -7.32
CA LEU A 20 -22.37 22.62 -6.06
C LEU A 20 -21.11 21.97 -5.50
N GLU A 21 -21.00 21.88 -4.19
CA GLU A 21 -19.98 21.07 -3.53
C GLU A 21 -20.44 19.61 -3.42
N ALA A 22 -19.82 18.71 -4.16
CA ALA A 22 -19.93 17.26 -3.93
C ALA A 22 -19.08 16.88 -2.73
N VAL A 23 -19.69 16.33 -1.68
CA VAL A 23 -19.02 15.96 -0.44
C VAL A 23 -18.82 14.45 -0.40
N LEU A 24 -17.56 14.03 -0.41
CA LEU A 24 -17.16 12.65 -0.17
C LEU A 24 -16.82 12.48 1.31
N VAL A 25 -17.49 11.56 1.99
CA VAL A 25 -17.12 11.13 3.33
C VAL A 25 -16.12 9.98 3.20
N LEU A 26 -14.94 10.11 3.78
CA LEU A 26 -13.92 9.07 3.83
C LEU A 26 -13.97 8.37 5.20
N ARG A 27 -13.89 7.06 5.19
CA ARG A 27 -13.82 6.24 6.41
C ARG A 27 -12.60 5.34 6.31
N GLU A 28 -11.63 5.57 7.17
CA GLU A 28 -10.36 4.84 7.19
C GLU A 28 -10.16 4.21 8.56
N ASP A 29 -9.73 2.96 8.57
CA ASP A 29 -9.29 2.29 9.78
C ASP A 29 -7.75 2.39 9.83
N VAL A 30 -7.21 2.71 11.01
CA VAL A 30 -5.78 2.84 11.26
C VAL A 30 -5.45 2.02 12.51
N LEU A 31 -4.41 1.20 12.43
CA LEU A 31 -3.85 0.52 13.58
C LEU A 31 -2.68 1.34 14.10
N GLU A 32 -2.83 1.90 15.29
CA GLU A 32 -1.80 2.69 15.93
C GLU A 32 -1.78 2.45 17.44
N GLU A 33 -0.60 2.38 18.03
CA GLU A 33 -0.41 2.15 19.47
C GLU A 33 -1.22 0.94 20.01
N GLY A 34 -1.22 -0.16 19.25
CA GLY A 34 -1.95 -1.38 19.59
C GLY A 34 -3.48 -1.29 19.49
N ARG A 35 -4.02 -0.21 18.94
CA ARG A 35 -5.46 0.04 18.85
C ARG A 35 -5.91 0.25 17.42
N LEU A 36 -7.05 -0.31 17.08
CA LEU A 36 -7.70 -0.04 15.81
C LEU A 36 -8.62 1.18 15.96
N VAL A 37 -8.26 2.27 15.29
CA VAL A 37 -8.98 3.56 15.36
C VAL A 37 -9.66 3.82 14.02
N ALA A 38 -10.94 4.19 14.05
CA ALA A 38 -11.69 4.57 12.88
C ALA A 38 -11.67 6.11 12.71
N TYR A 39 -11.13 6.56 11.59
CA TYR A 39 -11.12 7.96 11.21
C TYR A 39 -12.21 8.27 10.19
N THR A 40 -12.86 9.40 10.34
CA THR A 40 -13.82 9.92 9.37
C THR A 40 -13.37 11.30 8.93
N GLY A 41 -13.21 11.49 7.63
CA GLY A 41 -12.86 12.76 7.01
C GLY A 41 -13.83 13.11 5.89
N THR A 42 -13.81 14.36 5.46
CA THR A 42 -14.61 14.82 4.32
C THR A 42 -13.73 15.50 3.29
N GLN A 43 -13.97 15.19 2.02
CA GLN A 43 -13.39 15.91 0.89
C GLN A 43 -14.50 16.57 0.09
N ARG A 44 -14.25 17.77 -0.42
CA ARG A 44 -15.23 18.56 -1.15
C ARG A 44 -14.71 18.87 -2.54
N TYR A 45 -15.59 18.72 -3.52
CA TYR A 45 -15.26 18.92 -4.92
C TYR A 45 -16.30 19.81 -5.59
N PRO A 46 -15.89 20.91 -6.23
CA PRO A 46 -16.82 21.74 -6.98
C PRO A 46 -17.29 20.99 -8.23
N VAL A 47 -18.59 21.02 -8.49
CA VAL A 47 -19.26 20.37 -9.62
C VAL A 47 -20.31 21.31 -10.20
N ALA A 48 -20.11 21.73 -11.45
CA ALA A 48 -21.02 22.65 -12.13
C ALA A 48 -22.04 21.92 -13.02
N SER A 49 -21.74 20.69 -13.47
CA SER A 49 -22.59 19.91 -14.39
C SER A 49 -22.58 18.42 -14.10
N GLU A 50 -23.59 17.70 -14.63
CA GLU A 50 -23.66 16.23 -14.55
C GLU A 50 -22.43 15.56 -15.20
N ALA A 51 -21.93 16.10 -16.31
CA ALA A 51 -20.75 15.59 -16.97
C ALA A 51 -19.50 15.73 -16.11
N GLU A 52 -19.35 16.83 -15.36
CA GLU A 52 -18.27 17.00 -14.39
C GLU A 52 -18.42 16.04 -13.21
N LEU A 53 -19.64 15.82 -12.72
CA LEU A 53 -19.88 14.83 -11.68
C LEU A 53 -19.45 13.43 -12.13
N LEU A 54 -19.85 12.99 -13.31
CA LEU A 54 -19.47 11.66 -13.81
C LEU A 54 -17.96 11.50 -13.93
N ARG A 55 -17.24 12.50 -14.47
CA ARG A 55 -15.77 12.50 -14.51
C ARG A 55 -15.15 12.48 -13.11
N LEU A 56 -15.76 13.16 -12.15
CA LEU A 56 -15.31 13.12 -10.75
C LEU A 56 -15.45 11.72 -10.16
N LEU A 57 -16.59 11.06 -10.36
CA LEU A 57 -16.83 9.70 -9.87
C LEU A 57 -15.81 8.71 -10.44
N ASP A 58 -15.51 8.79 -11.74
CA ASP A 58 -14.51 7.93 -12.39
C ASP A 58 -13.11 8.15 -11.81
N ARG A 59 -12.74 9.39 -11.51
CA ARG A 59 -11.46 9.74 -10.91
C ARG A 59 -11.33 9.28 -9.44
N LEU A 60 -12.44 9.29 -8.70
CA LEU A 60 -12.47 8.92 -7.28
C LEU A 60 -12.62 7.41 -7.07
N ALA A 61 -13.23 6.69 -8.03
CA ALA A 61 -13.38 5.24 -7.97
C ALA A 61 -12.00 4.57 -7.92
N ARG A 62 -11.87 3.63 -7.00
CA ARG A 62 -10.61 2.91 -6.81
C ARG A 62 -10.85 1.53 -6.20
N PRO A 63 -10.01 0.53 -6.53
CA PRO A 63 -10.02 -0.74 -5.81
C PRO A 63 -9.48 -0.57 -4.37
N PRO A 64 -9.82 -1.51 -3.48
CA PRO A 64 -9.22 -1.55 -2.16
C PRO A 64 -7.70 -1.83 -2.26
N ARG A 65 -6.93 -1.32 -1.30
CA ARG A 65 -5.52 -1.64 -1.15
C ARG A 65 -5.27 -2.31 0.18
N PRO A 66 -4.49 -3.40 0.20
CA PRO A 66 -4.22 -4.16 1.41
C PRO A 66 -3.53 -3.30 2.47
N PRO A 67 -3.60 -3.72 3.75
CA PRO A 67 -2.91 -3.07 4.84
C PRO A 67 -1.41 -2.95 4.57
N ARG A 68 -0.85 -1.82 4.99
CA ARG A 68 0.59 -1.57 5.01
C ARG A 68 0.98 -0.99 6.34
N PHE A 69 2.16 -1.36 6.81
CA PHE A 69 2.73 -0.79 8.02
C PHE A 69 3.77 0.26 7.62
N ILE A 70 3.56 1.49 8.05
CA ILE A 70 4.41 2.63 7.74
C ILE A 70 4.96 3.24 9.03
N TYR A 71 6.19 3.74 8.96
CA TYR A 71 6.79 4.53 10.03
C TYR A 71 6.62 6.02 9.69
N GLN A 72 5.87 6.72 10.51
CA GLN A 72 5.60 8.15 10.32
C GLN A 72 5.52 8.85 11.67
N ASP A 73 6.12 10.03 11.78
CA ASP A 73 6.10 10.87 12.98
C ASP A 73 6.59 10.13 14.24
N GLY A 74 7.65 9.30 14.10
CA GLY A 74 8.23 8.55 15.20
C GLY A 74 7.46 7.30 15.62
N ARG A 75 6.44 6.88 14.89
CA ARG A 75 5.58 5.73 15.23
C ARG A 75 5.27 4.86 14.03
N TRP A 76 5.02 3.58 14.31
CA TRP A 76 4.47 2.65 13.33
C TRP A 76 2.95 2.76 13.28
N ARG A 77 2.43 2.77 12.08
CA ARG A 77 0.99 2.76 11.81
C ARG A 77 0.66 1.70 10.76
N GLY A 78 -0.38 0.92 11.04
CA GLY A 78 -1.04 0.12 10.02
C GLY A 78 -2.08 0.97 9.31
N VAL A 79 -2.00 1.06 7.99
CA VAL A 79 -2.94 1.83 7.16
C VAL A 79 -3.47 0.97 6.03
N GLU A 80 -4.74 1.14 5.70
CA GLU A 80 -5.36 0.50 4.54
C GLU A 80 -6.12 1.52 3.71
N LYS A 81 -6.46 1.17 2.48
CA LYS A 81 -7.38 2.00 1.70
C LYS A 81 -8.57 1.16 1.25
N LYS A 82 -9.75 1.54 1.70
CA LYS A 82 -10.99 0.97 1.20
C LYS A 82 -11.20 1.34 -0.27
N GLY A 83 -11.70 0.38 -1.04
CA GLY A 83 -12.19 0.64 -2.38
C GLY A 83 -13.37 1.59 -2.33
N LEU A 84 -13.50 2.42 -3.34
CA LEU A 84 -14.60 3.35 -3.53
C LEU A 84 -15.30 3.03 -4.84
N ALA A 85 -16.59 2.78 -4.77
CA ALA A 85 -17.46 2.63 -5.93
C ALA A 85 -18.66 3.56 -5.80
N PHE A 86 -19.16 4.06 -6.91
CA PHE A 86 -20.24 5.02 -6.96
C PHE A 86 -21.35 4.50 -7.89
N ASP A 87 -22.59 4.58 -7.42
CA ASP A 87 -23.75 4.43 -8.29
C ASP A 87 -23.97 5.75 -9.02
N ARG A 88 -23.86 5.71 -10.35
CA ARG A 88 -23.95 6.92 -11.19
C ARG A 88 -25.37 7.52 -11.19
N GLU A 89 -26.40 6.69 -11.20
CA GLU A 89 -27.79 7.17 -11.22
C GLU A 89 -28.15 7.81 -9.89
N GLU A 90 -27.78 7.18 -8.79
CA GLU A 90 -27.97 7.71 -7.44
C GLU A 90 -27.23 9.02 -7.23
N ALA A 91 -25.99 9.13 -7.73
CA ALA A 91 -25.20 10.35 -7.65
C ALA A 91 -25.81 11.50 -8.50
N LEU A 92 -26.28 11.19 -9.71
CA LEU A 92 -26.97 12.17 -10.55
C LEU A 92 -28.28 12.62 -9.92
N LYS A 93 -29.04 11.71 -9.33
CA LYS A 93 -30.26 12.03 -8.60
C LYS A 93 -29.97 12.98 -7.44
N ALA A 94 -28.97 12.67 -6.61
CA ALA A 94 -28.57 13.54 -5.49
C ALA A 94 -28.14 14.94 -5.95
N PHE A 95 -27.42 15.02 -7.07
CA PHE A 95 -27.00 16.30 -7.66
C PHE A 95 -28.20 17.12 -8.15
N ARG A 96 -29.13 16.50 -8.90
CA ARG A 96 -30.34 17.18 -9.41
C ARG A 96 -31.24 17.67 -8.29
N GLU A 97 -31.46 16.84 -7.27
CA GLU A 97 -32.25 17.21 -6.10
C GLU A 97 -31.63 18.39 -5.33
N ALA A 98 -30.31 18.35 -5.10
CA ALA A 98 -29.62 19.46 -4.46
C ALA A 98 -29.73 20.75 -5.28
N ARG A 99 -29.62 20.65 -6.61
CA ARG A 99 -29.78 21.79 -7.53
C ARG A 99 -31.19 22.37 -7.48
N ALA A 100 -32.21 21.52 -7.57
CA ALA A 100 -33.61 21.92 -7.52
C ALA A 100 -34.01 22.56 -6.19
N GLN A 101 -33.38 22.13 -5.08
CA GLN A 101 -33.63 22.67 -3.75
C GLN A 101 -32.75 23.88 -3.39
N GLY A 102 -31.94 24.40 -4.32
CA GLY A 102 -31.04 25.52 -4.07
C GLY A 102 -29.96 25.25 -3.02
N LYS A 103 -29.64 24.01 -2.74
CA LYS A 103 -28.59 23.61 -1.81
C LYS A 103 -27.22 23.98 -2.35
N LYS A 104 -26.27 24.28 -1.48
CA LYS A 104 -24.87 24.56 -1.85
C LYS A 104 -24.03 23.30 -1.97
N ARG A 105 -24.47 22.19 -1.38
CA ARG A 105 -23.73 20.93 -1.30
C ARG A 105 -24.65 19.72 -1.30
N PHE A 106 -24.09 18.56 -1.68
CA PHE A 106 -24.74 17.25 -1.58
C PHE A 106 -23.72 16.17 -1.23
N LEU A 107 -24.17 15.08 -0.61
CA LEU A 107 -23.32 13.93 -0.32
C LEU A 107 -23.19 13.05 -1.56
N LEU A 108 -21.97 12.59 -1.83
CA LEU A 108 -21.74 11.55 -2.82
C LEU A 108 -22.16 10.20 -2.23
N PRO A 109 -23.09 9.48 -2.87
CA PRO A 109 -23.41 8.10 -2.48
C PRO A 109 -22.20 7.23 -2.82
N VAL A 110 -21.53 6.71 -1.81
CA VAL A 110 -20.31 5.90 -1.95
C VAL A 110 -20.50 4.55 -1.32
N ARG A 111 -20.12 3.49 -2.06
CA ARG A 111 -20.01 2.13 -1.55
C ARG A 111 -18.54 1.85 -1.23
N TYR A 112 -18.28 1.46 0.02
CA TYR A 112 -16.94 1.09 0.47
C TYR A 112 -16.73 -0.41 0.36
N THR A 113 -15.58 -0.81 -0.17
CA THR A 113 -15.14 -2.20 -0.18
C THR A 113 -13.86 -2.30 0.66
N PRO A 114 -13.86 -3.05 1.78
CA PRO A 114 -12.64 -3.26 2.54
C PRO A 114 -11.65 -4.11 1.73
N PRO A 115 -10.34 -3.97 1.96
CA PRO A 115 -9.36 -4.93 1.43
C PRO A 115 -9.53 -6.30 2.11
N SER A 116 -8.95 -7.34 1.50
CA SER A 116 -8.89 -8.68 2.11
C SER A 116 -7.42 -9.15 2.07
N PRO A 117 -6.80 -9.40 3.25
CA PRO A 117 -7.31 -9.08 4.59
C PRO A 117 -7.41 -7.57 4.84
N SER A 118 -8.31 -7.17 5.75
CA SER A 118 -8.41 -5.79 6.25
C SER A 118 -7.60 -5.62 7.54
N LEU A 119 -7.39 -4.36 7.98
CA LEU A 119 -6.81 -4.10 9.30
C LEU A 119 -7.66 -4.68 10.44
N LYS A 120 -8.97 -4.76 10.27
CA LYS A 120 -9.85 -5.43 11.25
C LYS A 120 -9.58 -6.92 11.35
N ASP A 121 -9.35 -7.57 10.22
CA ASP A 121 -9.03 -8.99 10.18
C ASP A 121 -7.66 -9.23 10.83
N LEU A 122 -6.64 -8.43 10.51
CA LEU A 122 -5.33 -8.51 11.13
C LEU A 122 -5.39 -8.26 12.64
N TYR A 123 -6.14 -7.26 13.05
CA TYR A 123 -6.35 -6.95 14.46
C TYR A 123 -7.03 -8.08 15.21
N ALA A 124 -8.03 -8.73 14.61
CA ALA A 124 -8.69 -9.89 15.20
C ALA A 124 -7.76 -11.10 15.32
N LEU A 125 -6.79 -11.26 14.42
CA LEU A 125 -5.73 -12.26 14.48
C LEU A 125 -4.62 -11.94 15.50
N GLY A 126 -4.69 -10.80 16.19
CA GLY A 126 -3.71 -10.40 17.21
C GLY A 126 -2.56 -9.53 16.68
N VAL A 127 -2.56 -9.12 15.41
CA VAL A 127 -1.59 -8.15 14.88
C VAL A 127 -1.92 -6.78 15.46
N ARG A 128 -1.12 -6.33 16.43
CA ARG A 128 -1.40 -5.11 17.17
C ARG A 128 -0.28 -4.10 17.14
N GLU A 129 0.96 -4.57 17.15
CA GLU A 129 2.13 -3.73 17.35
C GLU A 129 3.25 -4.13 16.41
N HIS A 130 4.13 -3.18 16.12
CA HIS A 130 5.40 -3.43 15.48
C HIS A 130 6.36 -4.08 16.49
N LEU A 131 6.93 -5.21 16.14
CA LEU A 131 7.86 -5.94 17.03
C LEU A 131 9.30 -5.51 16.80
N ALA A 132 9.78 -5.56 15.57
CA ALA A 132 11.15 -5.17 15.23
C ALA A 132 11.30 -4.82 13.76
N THR A 133 12.36 -4.07 13.44
CA THR A 133 12.85 -3.82 12.09
C THR A 133 14.29 -4.26 11.99
N ALA A 134 14.65 -4.84 10.86
CA ALA A 134 16.05 -5.08 10.49
C ALA A 134 16.27 -4.67 9.05
N GLU A 135 17.46 -4.16 8.78
CA GLU A 135 17.88 -3.72 7.47
C GLU A 135 19.27 -4.26 7.13
N THR A 136 19.45 -4.59 5.86
CA THR A 136 20.79 -4.91 5.32
C THR A 136 20.93 -4.25 3.94
N GLY A 137 22.11 -3.69 3.68
CA GLY A 137 22.41 -3.03 2.42
C GLY A 137 22.89 -4.00 1.35
N PHE A 138 22.56 -3.73 0.09
CA PHE A 138 23.03 -4.49 -1.08
C PHE A 138 23.46 -3.58 -2.25
N TRP A 139 24.04 -2.41 -1.91
CA TRP A 139 24.60 -1.49 -2.90
C TRP A 139 25.70 -2.15 -3.71
N GLY A 140 25.79 -1.82 -4.99
CA GLY A 140 26.78 -2.39 -5.90
C GLY A 140 26.50 -3.83 -6.35
N SER A 141 25.33 -4.38 -6.01
CA SER A 141 24.91 -5.71 -6.48
C SER A 141 24.56 -5.70 -7.97
N SER A 142 24.80 -6.84 -8.65
CA SER A 142 24.36 -7.01 -10.04
C SER A 142 22.84 -6.94 -10.18
N PRO A 143 22.30 -6.63 -11.37
CA PRO A 143 20.85 -6.62 -11.61
C PRO A 143 20.16 -7.95 -11.27
N GLU A 144 20.82 -9.10 -11.55
CA GLU A 144 20.32 -10.43 -11.26
C GLU A 144 20.21 -10.67 -9.76
N ARG A 145 21.23 -10.27 -8.99
CA ARG A 145 21.23 -10.35 -7.54
C ARG A 145 20.13 -9.48 -6.93
N VAL A 146 19.97 -8.25 -7.43
CA VAL A 146 18.89 -7.34 -7.00
C VAL A 146 17.52 -7.96 -7.31
N HIS A 147 17.36 -8.58 -8.49
CA HIS A 147 16.14 -9.29 -8.85
C HIS A 147 15.84 -10.43 -7.85
N ASN A 148 16.82 -11.26 -7.54
CA ASN A 148 16.66 -12.38 -6.60
C ASN A 148 16.29 -11.90 -5.19
N ILE A 149 16.92 -10.84 -4.70
CA ILE A 149 16.60 -10.24 -3.39
C ILE A 149 15.14 -9.77 -3.38
N ARG A 150 14.72 -9.04 -4.41
CA ARG A 150 13.33 -8.56 -4.51
C ARG A 150 12.32 -9.70 -4.63
N LEU A 151 12.63 -10.71 -5.41
CA LEU A 151 11.76 -11.88 -5.56
C LEU A 151 11.62 -12.62 -4.24
N ALA A 152 12.74 -12.91 -3.55
CA ALA A 152 12.69 -13.54 -2.24
C ALA A 152 11.93 -12.72 -1.20
N ALA A 153 12.17 -11.42 -1.15
CA ALA A 153 11.45 -10.52 -0.25
C ALA A 153 9.94 -10.47 -0.54
N SER A 154 9.55 -10.46 -1.83
CA SER A 154 8.14 -10.41 -2.21
C SER A 154 7.36 -11.68 -1.84
N ARG A 155 8.02 -12.83 -1.71
CA ARG A 155 7.40 -14.08 -1.25
C ARG A 155 7.09 -14.09 0.25
N LEU A 156 7.74 -13.20 1.00
CA LEU A 156 7.58 -13.04 2.45
C LEU A 156 6.74 -11.82 2.82
N ASP A 157 6.59 -10.88 1.88
CA ASP A 157 5.83 -9.65 2.10
C ASP A 157 4.35 -9.94 2.34
N GLY A 158 3.82 -9.43 3.45
CA GLY A 158 2.42 -9.65 3.85
C GLY A 158 2.12 -11.05 4.38
N LEU A 159 3.12 -11.92 4.57
CA LEU A 159 2.91 -13.26 5.08
C LEU A 159 2.36 -13.24 6.51
N LEU A 160 1.19 -13.83 6.72
CA LEU A 160 0.63 -14.08 8.04
C LEU A 160 1.15 -15.40 8.59
N VAL A 161 1.94 -15.31 9.64
CA VAL A 161 2.53 -16.48 10.29
C VAL A 161 1.69 -16.82 11.52
N PRO A 162 1.03 -18.00 11.55
CA PRO A 162 0.31 -18.44 12.74
C PRO A 162 1.29 -18.75 13.88
N PRO A 163 0.81 -18.83 15.13
CA PRO A 163 1.63 -19.27 16.25
C PRO A 163 2.27 -20.63 15.97
N GLY A 164 3.56 -20.76 16.24
CA GLY A 164 4.32 -21.99 16.03
C GLY A 164 5.65 -21.76 15.29
N PRO A 165 6.37 -22.85 14.96
CA PRO A 165 7.63 -22.76 14.23
C PRO A 165 7.46 -22.18 12.81
N PHE A 166 8.24 -21.16 12.49
CA PHE A 166 8.35 -20.60 11.15
C PHE A 166 9.63 -21.12 10.48
N SER A 167 9.53 -21.56 9.23
CA SER A 167 10.68 -21.95 8.40
C SER A 167 10.83 -21.00 7.22
N PHE A 168 11.96 -20.29 7.16
CA PHE A 168 12.29 -19.41 6.02
C PHE A 168 12.28 -20.19 4.70
N ASN A 169 12.96 -21.34 4.65
CA ASN A 169 13.08 -22.16 3.43
C ASN A 169 11.72 -22.64 2.92
N ARG A 170 10.83 -23.02 3.83
CA ARG A 170 9.47 -23.45 3.47
C ARG A 170 8.65 -22.27 2.94
N ALA A 171 8.74 -21.10 3.59
CA ALA A 171 8.01 -19.92 3.17
C ALA A 171 8.52 -19.36 1.84
N LEU A 172 9.83 -19.39 1.62
CA LEU A 172 10.46 -18.96 0.38
C LEU A 172 10.11 -19.91 -0.79
N GLY A 173 10.07 -21.22 -0.52
CA GLY A 173 9.94 -22.24 -1.54
C GLY A 173 11.22 -22.49 -2.36
N PRO A 174 11.15 -23.27 -3.44
CA PRO A 174 12.31 -23.63 -4.23
C PRO A 174 13.05 -22.44 -4.82
N ILE A 175 14.39 -22.48 -4.75
CA ILE A 175 15.30 -21.52 -5.38
C ILE A 175 15.80 -22.16 -6.68
N ALA A 176 15.12 -21.87 -7.79
CA ALA A 176 15.42 -22.47 -9.09
C ALA A 176 15.09 -21.49 -10.23
N LEU A 177 15.63 -21.71 -11.41
CA LEU A 177 15.34 -20.88 -12.59
C LEU A 177 13.84 -20.90 -12.92
N GLU A 178 13.21 -22.06 -12.82
CA GLU A 178 11.78 -22.29 -13.09
C GLU A 178 10.88 -21.51 -12.13
N THR A 179 11.40 -21.15 -10.95
CA THR A 179 10.67 -20.35 -9.96
C THR A 179 10.99 -18.87 -10.03
N GLY A 180 11.70 -18.44 -11.08
CA GLY A 180 11.98 -17.06 -11.41
C GLY A 180 13.29 -16.49 -10.84
N PHE A 181 14.08 -17.28 -10.11
CA PHE A 181 15.40 -16.85 -9.69
C PHE A 181 16.38 -16.85 -10.87
N LYS A 182 17.41 -16.02 -10.77
CA LYS A 182 18.47 -15.88 -11.76
C LYS A 182 19.80 -16.35 -11.19
N GLU A 183 20.72 -16.67 -12.08
CA GLU A 183 22.11 -16.90 -11.69
C GLU A 183 22.76 -15.58 -11.25
N ALA A 184 23.45 -15.63 -10.13
CA ALA A 184 24.25 -14.54 -9.58
C ALA A 184 25.32 -15.13 -8.66
N TYR A 185 26.20 -14.30 -8.12
CA TYR A 185 27.22 -14.80 -7.19
C TYR A 185 26.61 -15.35 -5.91
N VAL A 186 26.96 -16.58 -5.58
CA VAL A 186 26.64 -17.33 -4.36
C VAL A 186 27.92 -17.66 -3.61
N ILE A 187 27.79 -17.87 -2.30
CA ILE A 187 28.90 -18.32 -1.44
C ILE A 187 28.74 -19.82 -1.27
N VAL A 188 29.76 -20.58 -1.70
CA VAL A 188 29.81 -22.04 -1.56
C VAL A 188 31.12 -22.38 -0.83
N GLY A 189 30.99 -22.84 0.42
CA GLY A 189 32.18 -23.05 1.26
C GLY A 189 32.94 -21.74 1.48
N ASP A 190 34.21 -21.69 1.07
CA ASP A 190 35.11 -20.56 1.17
C ASP A 190 35.25 -19.73 -0.15
N ARG A 191 34.42 -20.04 -1.15
CA ARG A 191 34.52 -19.46 -2.51
C ARG A 191 33.24 -18.76 -2.91
N THR A 192 33.41 -17.83 -3.85
CA THR A 192 32.29 -17.20 -4.54
C THR A 192 32.19 -17.80 -5.93
N GLU A 193 31.03 -18.36 -6.24
CA GLU A 193 30.72 -19.00 -7.53
C GLU A 193 29.45 -18.42 -8.14
N THR A 194 29.21 -18.69 -9.40
CA THR A 194 27.93 -18.35 -10.04
C THR A 194 26.94 -19.48 -9.75
N GLY A 195 25.77 -19.12 -9.22
CA GLY A 195 24.72 -20.07 -8.92
C GLY A 195 23.34 -19.44 -8.88
N VAL A 196 22.29 -20.24 -8.96
CA VAL A 196 20.92 -19.78 -8.93
C VAL A 196 20.57 -19.24 -7.54
N GLY A 197 19.93 -18.06 -7.48
CA GLY A 197 19.45 -17.49 -6.24
C GLY A 197 20.47 -16.64 -5.46
N GLY A 198 21.62 -16.30 -6.09
CA GLY A 198 22.57 -15.37 -5.45
C GLY A 198 21.87 -14.12 -4.94
N GLY A 199 21.99 -13.85 -3.64
CA GLY A 199 21.29 -12.76 -2.95
C GLY A 199 20.21 -13.21 -1.96
N VAL A 200 19.74 -14.46 -2.02
CA VAL A 200 18.69 -14.98 -1.10
C VAL A 200 19.14 -14.92 0.36
N CYS A 201 20.39 -15.24 0.65
CA CYS A 201 20.96 -15.10 2.00
C CYS A 201 20.92 -13.67 2.56
N GLN A 202 20.80 -12.65 1.71
CA GLN A 202 20.55 -11.28 2.15
C GLN A 202 19.18 -11.16 2.82
N VAL A 203 18.16 -11.81 2.26
CA VAL A 203 16.78 -11.78 2.75
C VAL A 203 16.65 -12.62 4.03
N SER A 204 17.25 -13.83 4.05
CA SER A 204 17.26 -14.67 5.25
C SER A 204 17.95 -14.00 6.43
N THR A 205 19.11 -13.37 6.19
CA THR A 205 19.84 -12.60 7.20
C THR A 205 19.01 -11.44 7.73
N THR A 206 18.33 -10.69 6.85
CA THR A 206 17.49 -9.56 7.25
C THR A 206 16.31 -10.03 8.11
N LEU A 207 15.63 -11.09 7.70
CA LEU A 207 14.50 -11.65 8.44
C LEU A 207 14.96 -12.25 9.79
N PHE A 208 16.07 -13.00 9.79
CA PHE A 208 16.66 -13.52 11.01
C PHE A 208 16.93 -12.42 12.04
N ARG A 209 17.54 -11.30 11.60
CA ARG A 209 17.78 -10.15 12.47
C ARG A 209 16.49 -9.56 13.02
N ALA A 210 15.46 -9.41 12.18
CA ALA A 210 14.17 -8.91 12.64
C ALA A 210 13.59 -9.82 13.73
N PHE A 211 13.62 -11.13 13.56
CA PHE A 211 13.15 -12.09 14.57
C PHE A 211 13.99 -12.04 15.84
N PHE A 212 15.32 -11.98 15.68
CA PHE A 212 16.23 -11.88 16.80
C PHE A 212 16.00 -10.60 17.64
N PHE A 213 15.86 -9.44 16.98
CA PHE A 213 15.59 -8.17 17.66
C PHE A 213 14.16 -8.10 18.24
N ALA A 214 13.23 -8.86 17.68
CA ALA A 214 11.89 -9.02 18.26
C ALA A 214 11.87 -9.91 19.51
N GLY A 215 12.99 -10.52 19.88
CA GLY A 215 13.07 -11.46 21.02
C GLY A 215 12.42 -12.81 20.74
N LEU A 216 12.17 -13.15 19.47
CA LEU A 216 11.60 -14.43 19.10
C LEU A 216 12.64 -15.56 19.24
N PRO A 217 12.27 -16.75 19.71
CA PRO A 217 13.17 -17.88 19.80
C PRO A 217 13.70 -18.29 18.43
N ILE A 218 15.01 -18.35 18.27
CA ILE A 218 15.68 -18.86 17.07
C ILE A 218 15.95 -20.35 17.29
N LEU A 219 15.21 -21.20 16.58
CA LEU A 219 15.28 -22.65 16.75
C LEU A 219 16.44 -23.24 15.96
N GLU A 220 16.73 -22.70 14.79
CA GLU A 220 17.80 -23.16 13.90
C GLU A 220 18.36 -21.99 13.11
N ARG A 221 19.67 -21.93 12.97
CA ARG A 221 20.38 -20.93 12.20
C ARG A 221 21.73 -21.48 11.74
N HIS A 222 22.05 -21.27 10.48
CA HIS A 222 23.37 -21.56 9.92
C HIS A 222 24.07 -20.26 9.60
N ALA A 223 25.32 -20.07 10.05
CA ALA A 223 26.14 -18.94 9.68
C ALA A 223 26.79 -19.18 8.32
N HIS A 224 27.19 -18.11 7.63
CA HIS A 224 28.07 -18.28 6.47
C HIS A 224 29.42 -18.81 6.89
N SER A 225 30.07 -19.58 6.01
CA SER A 225 31.38 -20.21 6.24
C SER A 225 32.49 -19.19 6.46
N TYR A 226 32.33 -17.96 5.98
CA TYR A 226 33.21 -16.82 6.27
C TYR A 226 32.41 -15.54 6.52
N GLN A 227 33.06 -14.58 7.18
CA GLN A 227 32.43 -13.32 7.52
C GLN A 227 32.18 -12.45 6.27
N VAL A 228 30.94 -12.23 5.94
CA VAL A 228 30.52 -11.36 4.85
C VAL A 228 30.56 -9.91 5.34
N ALA A 229 31.41 -9.07 4.71
CA ALA A 229 31.72 -7.72 5.19
C ALA A 229 30.50 -6.79 5.34
N TYR A 230 29.47 -7.00 4.53
CA TYR A 230 28.23 -6.19 4.56
C TYR A 230 27.17 -6.70 5.57
N TYR A 231 27.44 -7.83 6.28
CA TYR A 231 26.56 -8.34 7.36
C TYR A 231 27.06 -7.94 8.75
N LYS A 232 27.57 -6.74 8.90
CA LYS A 232 27.96 -6.24 10.23
C LYS A 232 26.71 -6.02 11.13
N PRO A 233 26.81 -6.24 12.46
CA PRO A 233 27.93 -6.83 13.17
C PRO A 233 28.07 -8.34 12.89
N PRO A 234 29.28 -8.92 13.15
CA PRO A 234 29.52 -10.37 13.01
C PRO A 234 28.56 -11.20 13.88
N GLY A 235 28.25 -12.43 13.43
CA GLY A 235 27.39 -13.34 14.17
C GLY A 235 25.88 -13.11 14.03
N LEU A 236 25.47 -12.07 13.28
CA LEU A 236 24.06 -11.78 12.98
C LEU A 236 23.73 -11.98 11.51
N ASP A 237 24.14 -13.11 10.94
CA ASP A 237 23.85 -13.55 9.59
C ASP A 237 23.16 -14.91 9.59
N ALA A 238 22.44 -15.25 8.55
CA ALA A 238 21.80 -16.54 8.34
C ALA A 238 21.90 -16.96 6.89
N ALA A 239 22.61 -18.04 6.64
CA ALA A 239 22.72 -18.71 5.35
C ALA A 239 21.53 -19.67 5.11
N VAL A 240 21.22 -19.92 3.84
CA VAL A 240 20.20 -20.89 3.37
C VAL A 240 20.76 -21.70 2.22
#